data_72609857e57da22b7ebe7bffcd54fc8f
#
_entry.id   72609857e57da22b7ebe7bffcd54fc8f
#
_cell.length_a   1.000
_cell.length_b   1.000
_cell.length_c   1.000
_cell.angle_alpha   90.00
_cell.angle_beta   90.00
_cell.angle_gamma   90.00
#
_symmetry.space_group_name_H-M   'P 1'
#
loop_
_entity.id
_entity.type
_entity.pdbx_description
1 polymer ?
#
loop_
_entity_poly.entity_id
_entity_poly.type
_entity_poly.pdbx_seq_one_letter_code
_entity_poly.pdbx_strand_id
1 'polypeptide(L)'
;MSELCSAGILGTGHYAPEKILSNADLEKMVDTSDEWIRTRTGIETRHIASRSETTSDLCVKAALPALEMAGLTPDDIDYIIVATASPDYVVPSTACMVQDKLGCKHAGAMDISAGCSGYIYAVALASNLVKAGMYKHILIIGAEILSRLVNWQDRSTCILFGDGAGAAVIGKVEDGYGLLASDLGSDGSLGKILNIPASGVAEPVTHRAIDSGRIYIHMEGPEVFKAAVRHMGATTLKTLKAAGITKEDINMFIAHQANNRIIQAIAKRLALPEDHMYVNVNRYGNTSAASVGIALDEVVRAGRVKHGDYVVLTGFGAGLTWGCDVMRWM
;
A
#
# COMPACT_ATOMS: atom_id res chain seq x y z
N MET A 1 16.71 -31.06 -0.03
CA MET A 1 16.08 -29.73 -0.04
C MET A 1 14.64 -29.98 -0.53
N SER A 2 13.64 -29.65 0.29
CA SER A 2 12.25 -29.71 -0.19
C SER A 2 12.12 -28.78 -1.41
N GLU A 3 11.46 -29.24 -2.46
CA GLU A 3 11.10 -28.35 -3.59
C GLU A 3 10.32 -27.17 -3.05
N LEU A 4 10.71 -25.96 -3.48
CA LEU A 4 10.00 -24.75 -3.12
C LEU A 4 8.60 -24.79 -3.76
N CYS A 5 7.55 -24.61 -2.96
CA CYS A 5 6.20 -24.54 -3.51
C CYS A 5 5.93 -23.16 -4.13
N SER A 6 4.92 -23.08 -4.98
CA SER A 6 4.38 -21.80 -5.45
C SER A 6 3.52 -21.15 -4.37
N ALA A 7 3.59 -19.82 -4.24
CA ALA A 7 2.81 -19.06 -3.28
C ALA A 7 2.18 -17.83 -3.92
N GLY A 8 0.93 -17.56 -3.60
CA GLY A 8 0.14 -16.49 -4.18
C GLY A 8 -0.99 -16.01 -3.27
N ILE A 9 -1.81 -15.13 -3.78
CA ILE A 9 -2.96 -14.55 -3.07
C ILE A 9 -4.15 -15.52 -3.16
N LEU A 10 -4.68 -15.90 -2.00
CA LEU A 10 -5.86 -16.75 -1.86
C LEU A 10 -7.15 -15.94 -1.69
N GLY A 11 -7.04 -14.74 -1.16
CA GLY A 11 -8.18 -13.85 -0.94
C GLY A 11 -7.72 -12.44 -0.68
N THR A 12 -8.56 -11.47 -1.03
CA THR A 12 -8.33 -10.03 -0.88
C THR A 12 -9.48 -9.38 -0.11
N GLY A 13 -9.19 -8.25 0.52
CA GLY A 13 -10.18 -7.43 1.19
C GLY A 13 -9.70 -6.01 1.38
N HIS A 14 -10.62 -5.08 1.51
CA HIS A 14 -10.27 -3.70 1.84
C HIS A 14 -11.31 -3.07 2.76
N TYR A 15 -10.89 -1.97 3.37
CA TYR A 15 -11.78 -1.09 4.12
C TYR A 15 -11.34 0.36 3.95
N ALA A 16 -12.31 1.23 3.74
CA ALA A 16 -12.15 2.68 3.83
C ALA A 16 -13.14 3.23 4.86
N PRO A 17 -12.73 4.17 5.73
CA PRO A 17 -13.62 4.82 6.69
C PRO A 17 -14.85 5.46 6.03
N GLU A 18 -15.97 5.51 6.74
CA GLU A 18 -17.24 5.99 6.18
C GLU A 18 -17.23 7.49 5.84
N LYS A 19 -16.50 8.29 6.63
CA LYS A 19 -16.44 9.74 6.43
C LYS A 19 -15.65 10.07 5.18
N ILE A 20 -16.31 10.72 4.23
CA ILE A 20 -15.71 11.25 3.01
C ILE A 20 -15.43 12.75 3.19
N LEU A 21 -14.21 13.18 2.85
CA LEU A 21 -13.81 14.58 2.74
C LEU A 21 -13.62 14.91 1.26
N SER A 22 -14.44 15.82 0.75
CA SER A 22 -14.38 16.27 -0.65
C SER A 22 -13.38 17.43 -0.86
N ASN A 23 -13.06 17.72 -2.12
CA ASN A 23 -12.27 18.91 -2.43
C ASN A 23 -13.01 20.20 -2.03
N ALA A 24 -14.35 20.24 -2.19
CA ALA A 24 -15.18 21.37 -1.75
C ALA A 24 -15.14 21.62 -0.21
N ASP A 25 -14.87 20.56 0.57
CA ASP A 25 -14.64 20.73 2.02
C ASP A 25 -13.26 21.30 2.31
N LEU A 26 -12.25 20.91 1.52
CA LEU A 26 -10.89 21.45 1.64
C LEU A 26 -10.80 22.91 1.24
N GLU A 27 -11.61 23.39 0.29
CA GLU A 27 -11.73 24.81 -0.07
C GLU A 27 -12.13 25.70 1.11
N LYS A 28 -12.85 25.13 2.10
CA LYS A 28 -13.24 25.83 3.33
C LYS A 28 -12.12 25.87 4.39
N MET A 29 -11.07 25.05 4.20
CA MET A 29 -10.00 24.85 5.20
C MET A 29 -8.69 25.53 4.80
N VAL A 30 -8.35 25.49 3.50
CA VAL A 30 -7.09 26.02 2.96
C VAL A 30 -7.33 26.71 1.63
N ASP A 31 -6.41 27.59 1.21
CA ASP A 31 -6.45 28.30 -0.08
C ASP A 31 -6.19 27.33 -1.24
N THR A 32 -7.26 26.69 -1.75
CA THR A 32 -7.25 25.71 -2.85
C THR A 32 -8.56 25.74 -3.62
N SER A 33 -8.67 24.94 -4.70
CA SER A 33 -9.92 24.71 -5.43
C SER A 33 -10.02 23.25 -5.91
N ASP A 34 -11.24 22.76 -6.12
CA ASP A 34 -11.49 21.43 -6.71
C ASP A 34 -10.75 21.28 -8.04
N GLU A 35 -10.85 22.26 -8.92
CA GLU A 35 -10.15 22.26 -10.21
C GLU A 35 -8.63 22.14 -10.03
N TRP A 36 -8.05 22.90 -9.09
CA TRP A 36 -6.61 22.86 -8.83
C TRP A 36 -6.15 21.49 -8.31
N ILE A 37 -6.91 20.89 -7.38
CA ILE A 37 -6.60 19.57 -6.83
C ILE A 37 -6.73 18.50 -7.91
N ARG A 38 -7.84 18.45 -8.63
CA ARG A 38 -8.11 17.44 -9.67
C ARG A 38 -7.10 17.49 -10.81
N THR A 39 -6.78 18.66 -11.31
CA THR A 39 -5.81 18.80 -12.42
C THR A 39 -4.41 18.39 -12.03
N ARG A 40 -4.01 18.55 -10.77
CA ARG A 40 -2.67 18.22 -10.29
C ARG A 40 -2.53 16.81 -9.75
N THR A 41 -3.59 16.24 -9.23
CA THR A 41 -3.52 14.97 -8.49
C THR A 41 -4.49 13.90 -9.02
N GLY A 42 -5.57 14.30 -9.65
CA GLY A 42 -6.70 13.45 -10.00
C GLY A 42 -7.62 13.14 -8.81
N ILE A 43 -7.36 13.67 -7.61
CA ILE A 43 -8.12 13.36 -6.39
C ILE A 43 -9.38 14.22 -6.34
N GLU A 44 -10.52 13.59 -6.05
CA GLU A 44 -11.83 14.22 -5.86
C GLU A 44 -12.26 14.14 -4.39
N THR A 45 -12.07 12.98 -3.79
CA THR A 45 -12.42 12.68 -2.41
C THR A 45 -11.33 11.87 -1.71
N ARG A 46 -11.38 11.81 -0.38
CA ARG A 46 -10.62 10.91 0.47
C ARG A 46 -11.45 10.50 1.66
N HIS A 47 -11.16 9.32 2.18
CA HIS A 47 -11.78 8.80 3.38
C HIS A 47 -10.98 9.21 4.60
N ILE A 48 -11.66 9.52 5.70
CA ILE A 48 -11.07 10.00 6.95
C ILE A 48 -11.57 9.16 8.11
N ALA A 49 -10.66 8.51 8.81
CA ALA A 49 -10.99 7.72 9.99
C ALA A 49 -11.62 8.57 11.10
N SER A 50 -12.63 8.03 11.76
CA SER A 50 -13.22 8.64 12.95
C SER A 50 -12.19 8.71 14.09
N ARG A 51 -12.44 9.55 15.10
CA ARG A 51 -11.52 9.68 16.25
C ARG A 51 -11.36 8.37 17.04
N SER A 52 -12.36 7.51 17.02
CA SER A 52 -12.37 6.22 17.71
C SER A 52 -11.70 5.09 16.94
N GLU A 53 -11.52 5.23 15.62
CA GLU A 53 -10.84 4.20 14.81
C GLU A 53 -9.33 4.32 14.97
N THR A 54 -8.67 3.17 15.09
CA THR A 54 -7.22 2.99 15.07
C THR A 54 -6.79 2.29 13.80
N THR A 55 -5.50 2.31 13.47
CA THR A 55 -4.98 1.61 12.28
C THR A 55 -5.26 0.11 12.35
N SER A 56 -5.15 -0.50 13.53
CA SER A 56 -5.52 -1.90 13.73
C SER A 56 -7.01 -2.18 13.51
N ASP A 57 -7.91 -1.22 13.80
CA ASP A 57 -9.34 -1.38 13.50
C ASP A 57 -9.60 -1.42 11.99
N LEU A 58 -8.93 -0.55 11.23
CA LEU A 58 -8.99 -0.58 9.77
C LEU A 58 -8.45 -1.89 9.22
N CYS A 59 -7.33 -2.38 9.79
CA CYS A 59 -6.74 -3.68 9.43
C CYS A 59 -7.72 -4.82 9.59
N VAL A 60 -8.40 -4.90 10.74
CA VAL A 60 -9.38 -5.96 11.04
C VAL A 60 -10.52 -5.94 10.04
N LYS A 61 -11.06 -4.75 9.75
CA LYS A 61 -12.16 -4.57 8.80
C LYS A 61 -11.76 -4.96 7.36
N ALA A 62 -10.50 -4.78 6.96
CA ALA A 62 -9.99 -5.23 5.67
C ALA A 62 -9.66 -6.73 5.65
N ALA A 63 -9.21 -7.27 6.77
CA ALA A 63 -8.81 -8.68 6.89
C ALA A 63 -9.99 -9.64 6.79
N LEU A 64 -11.13 -9.31 7.40
CA LEU A 64 -12.31 -10.19 7.42
C LEU A 64 -12.79 -10.58 6.02
N PRO A 65 -13.02 -9.66 5.06
CA PRO A 65 -13.38 -10.03 3.69
C PRO A 65 -12.28 -10.77 2.92
N ALA A 66 -10.98 -10.58 3.30
CA ALA A 66 -9.89 -11.34 2.70
C ALA A 66 -9.89 -12.81 3.17
N LEU A 67 -10.15 -13.04 4.46
CA LEU A 67 -10.31 -14.38 5.04
C LEU A 67 -11.52 -15.09 4.44
N GLU A 68 -12.66 -14.40 4.35
CA GLU A 68 -13.88 -14.93 3.75
C GLU A 68 -13.65 -15.39 2.30
N MET A 69 -12.99 -14.55 1.47
CA MET A 69 -12.67 -14.90 0.08
C MET A 69 -11.72 -16.09 0.00
N ALA A 70 -10.76 -16.20 0.92
CA ALA A 70 -9.83 -17.33 1.00
C ALA A 70 -10.48 -18.62 1.53
N GLY A 71 -11.71 -18.55 2.06
CA GLY A 71 -12.37 -19.68 2.75
C GLY A 71 -11.68 -20.09 4.05
N LEU A 72 -11.03 -19.13 4.73
CA LEU A 72 -10.23 -19.34 5.93
C LEU A 72 -10.82 -18.59 7.14
N THR A 73 -10.45 -19.05 8.31
CA THR A 73 -10.80 -18.44 9.60
C THR A 73 -9.55 -17.82 10.25
N PRO A 74 -9.69 -16.96 11.27
CA PRO A 74 -8.55 -16.45 12.02
C PRO A 74 -7.62 -17.53 12.61
N ASP A 75 -8.15 -18.69 12.95
CA ASP A 75 -7.38 -19.82 13.50
C ASP A 75 -6.48 -20.49 12.44
N ASP A 76 -6.72 -20.26 11.16
CA ASP A 76 -5.91 -20.80 10.05
C ASP A 76 -4.69 -19.92 9.71
N ILE A 77 -4.56 -18.73 10.33
CA ILE A 77 -3.47 -17.79 10.06
C ILE A 77 -2.27 -18.09 10.96
N ASP A 78 -1.13 -18.35 10.34
CA ASP A 78 0.13 -18.63 11.03
C ASP A 78 0.95 -17.35 11.31
N TYR A 79 0.80 -16.32 10.47
CA TYR A 79 1.57 -15.09 10.60
C TYR A 79 0.80 -13.87 10.08
N ILE A 80 1.03 -12.71 10.72
CA ILE A 80 0.43 -11.43 10.32
C ILE A 80 1.54 -10.41 10.04
N ILE A 81 1.49 -9.77 8.89
CA ILE A 81 2.38 -8.67 8.52
C ILE A 81 1.55 -7.43 8.24
N VAL A 82 1.75 -6.37 9.03
CA VAL A 82 1.13 -5.07 8.78
C VAL A 82 2.19 -4.11 8.23
N ALA A 83 1.94 -3.58 7.04
CA ALA A 83 2.73 -2.52 6.44
C ALA A 83 2.08 -1.17 6.76
N THR A 84 2.73 -0.36 7.60
CA THR A 84 2.19 0.93 8.03
C THR A 84 3.28 1.94 8.38
N ALA A 85 3.01 3.21 8.12
CA ALA A 85 3.76 4.38 8.60
C ALA A 85 3.01 5.14 9.71
N SER A 86 1.78 4.69 10.03
CA SER A 86 0.90 5.26 11.05
C SER A 86 0.43 4.19 12.04
N PRO A 87 1.36 3.53 12.77
CA PRO A 87 1.03 2.46 13.71
C PRO A 87 0.19 3.00 14.87
N ASP A 88 -0.58 2.12 15.54
CA ASP A 88 -1.33 2.47 16.75
C ASP A 88 -0.40 2.98 17.85
N TYR A 89 0.74 2.32 18.00
CA TYR A 89 1.80 2.61 18.98
C TYR A 89 3.17 2.38 18.34
N VAL A 90 4.20 3.00 18.91
CA VAL A 90 5.59 2.64 18.57
C VAL A 90 5.89 1.20 19.04
N VAL A 91 5.35 0.80 20.20
CA VAL A 91 5.39 -0.55 20.80
C VAL A 91 4.12 -0.72 21.63
N PRO A 92 3.36 -1.82 21.50
CA PRO A 92 3.57 -2.98 20.63
C PRO A 92 3.31 -2.67 19.15
N SER A 93 3.65 -3.61 18.24
CA SER A 93 3.35 -3.48 16.82
C SER A 93 1.84 -3.48 16.56
N THR A 94 1.40 -2.80 15.53
CA THR A 94 0.00 -2.81 15.06
C THR A 94 -0.47 -4.22 14.71
N ALA A 95 0.43 -5.04 14.14
CA ALA A 95 0.14 -6.43 13.82
C ALA A 95 -0.22 -7.27 15.06
N CYS A 96 0.40 -7.00 16.23
CA CYS A 96 0.01 -7.65 17.50
C CYS A 96 -1.41 -7.24 17.93
N MET A 97 -1.78 -5.97 17.73
CA MET A 97 -3.14 -5.50 18.02
C MET A 97 -4.17 -6.14 17.08
N VAL A 98 -3.80 -6.31 15.80
CA VAL A 98 -4.63 -7.02 14.80
C VAL A 98 -4.78 -8.49 15.16
N GLN A 99 -3.71 -9.15 15.58
CA GLN A 99 -3.69 -10.54 16.01
C GLN A 99 -4.70 -10.80 17.14
N ASP A 100 -4.69 -9.94 18.16
CA ASP A 100 -5.63 -10.02 19.29
C ASP A 100 -7.08 -9.75 18.84
N LYS A 101 -7.32 -8.63 18.13
CA LYS A 101 -8.65 -8.22 17.68
C LYS A 101 -9.31 -9.22 16.71
N LEU A 102 -8.54 -9.89 15.86
CA LEU A 102 -9.04 -10.96 14.97
C LEU A 102 -9.22 -12.29 15.70
N GLY A 103 -8.55 -12.48 16.84
CA GLY A 103 -8.55 -13.75 17.55
C GLY A 103 -7.63 -14.81 16.93
N CYS A 104 -6.58 -14.42 16.20
CA CYS A 104 -5.58 -15.32 15.61
C CYS A 104 -4.63 -15.85 16.70
N LYS A 105 -5.06 -16.80 17.52
CA LYS A 105 -4.40 -17.21 18.77
C LYS A 105 -2.97 -17.74 18.61
N HIS A 106 -2.64 -18.27 17.45
CA HIS A 106 -1.37 -18.95 17.19
C HIS A 106 -0.45 -18.19 16.22
N ALA A 107 -0.94 -17.08 15.66
CA ALA A 107 -0.20 -16.31 14.67
C ALA A 107 0.95 -15.52 15.31
N GLY A 108 2.14 -15.59 14.69
CA GLY A 108 3.17 -14.59 14.88
C GLY A 108 2.76 -13.28 14.22
N ALA A 109 3.31 -12.14 14.68
CA ALA A 109 2.90 -10.83 14.17
C ALA A 109 4.07 -9.84 14.17
N MET A 110 4.18 -9.05 13.07
CA MET A 110 5.13 -7.94 12.98
C MET A 110 4.61 -6.81 12.09
N ASP A 111 5.08 -5.59 12.37
CA ASP A 111 4.96 -4.47 11.44
C ASP A 111 6.19 -4.39 10.54
N ILE A 112 5.99 -3.90 9.31
CA ILE A 112 7.05 -3.48 8.41
C ILE A 112 6.88 -2.01 8.04
N SER A 113 7.99 -1.28 7.99
CA SER A 113 8.02 0.14 7.63
C SER A 113 8.80 0.33 6.33
N ALA A 114 8.10 0.46 5.21
CA ALA A 114 8.67 0.74 3.90
C ALA A 114 7.85 1.82 3.16
N GLY A 115 7.24 2.74 3.94
CA GLY A 115 6.39 3.82 3.40
C GLY A 115 5.32 3.27 2.47
N CYS A 116 5.00 4.03 1.42
CA CYS A 116 3.94 3.66 0.47
C CYS A 116 4.24 2.38 -0.35
N SER A 117 5.47 1.86 -0.35
CA SER A 117 5.80 0.56 -0.97
C SER A 117 5.58 -0.64 -0.03
N GLY A 118 5.13 -0.40 1.20
CA GLY A 118 5.02 -1.41 2.24
C GLY A 118 4.20 -2.64 1.84
N TYR A 119 3.08 -2.46 1.12
CA TYR A 119 2.27 -3.58 0.65
C TYR A 119 3.05 -4.51 -0.30
N ILE A 120 3.85 -3.95 -1.22
CA ILE A 120 4.71 -4.71 -2.14
C ILE A 120 5.74 -5.52 -1.35
N TYR A 121 6.40 -4.89 -0.36
CA TYR A 121 7.33 -5.57 0.53
C TYR A 121 6.66 -6.71 1.31
N ALA A 122 5.42 -6.51 1.77
CA ALA A 122 4.65 -7.53 2.49
C ALA A 122 4.31 -8.72 1.58
N VAL A 123 3.87 -8.48 0.34
CA VAL A 123 3.60 -9.55 -0.66
C VAL A 123 4.87 -10.37 -0.93
N ALA A 124 5.98 -9.69 -1.22
CA ALA A 124 7.25 -10.36 -1.49
C ALA A 124 7.71 -11.20 -0.29
N LEU A 125 7.69 -10.63 0.92
CA LEU A 125 8.13 -11.30 2.14
C LEU A 125 7.25 -12.53 2.46
N ALA A 126 5.93 -12.34 2.52
CA ALA A 126 4.99 -13.40 2.83
C ALA A 126 5.05 -14.55 1.83
N SER A 127 5.09 -14.23 0.52
CA SER A 127 5.19 -15.26 -0.52
C SER A 127 6.47 -16.11 -0.38
N ASN A 128 7.60 -15.49 -0.04
CA ASN A 128 8.85 -16.23 0.14
C ASN A 128 8.85 -17.08 1.43
N LEU A 129 8.21 -16.61 2.50
CA LEU A 129 8.04 -17.40 3.73
C LEU A 129 7.15 -18.63 3.51
N VAL A 130 6.07 -18.49 2.72
CA VAL A 130 5.22 -19.62 2.32
C VAL A 130 5.98 -20.58 1.40
N LYS A 131 6.69 -20.06 0.37
CA LYS A 131 7.53 -20.87 -0.53
C LYS A 131 8.58 -21.68 0.22
N ALA A 132 9.16 -21.11 1.27
CA ALA A 132 10.14 -21.78 2.14
C ALA A 132 9.51 -22.83 3.06
N GLY A 133 8.18 -22.96 3.10
CA GLY A 133 7.46 -23.89 3.96
C GLY A 133 7.47 -23.53 5.45
N MET A 134 7.80 -22.27 5.79
CA MET A 134 7.80 -21.82 7.18
C MET A 134 6.38 -21.63 7.72
N TYR A 135 5.47 -21.15 6.89
CA TYR A 135 4.06 -20.89 7.22
C TYR A 135 3.17 -21.36 6.08
N LYS A 136 1.93 -21.73 6.39
CA LYS A 136 0.90 -22.11 5.40
C LYS A 136 0.14 -20.91 4.90
N HIS A 137 -0.35 -20.08 5.83
CA HIS A 137 -1.16 -18.91 5.52
C HIS A 137 -0.63 -17.68 6.26
N ILE A 138 -0.34 -16.63 5.51
CA ILE A 138 0.11 -15.35 6.03
C ILE A 138 -0.90 -14.28 5.64
N LEU A 139 -1.43 -13.57 6.62
CA LEU A 139 -2.25 -12.39 6.41
C LEU A 139 -1.33 -11.17 6.27
N ILE A 140 -1.37 -10.51 5.13
CA ILE A 140 -0.69 -9.23 4.90
C ILE A 140 -1.70 -8.09 4.85
N ILE A 141 -1.35 -6.93 5.40
CA ILE A 141 -2.22 -5.76 5.41
C ILE A 141 -1.38 -4.51 5.22
N GLY A 142 -1.73 -3.68 4.24
CA GLY A 142 -1.28 -2.29 4.17
C GLY A 142 -2.36 -1.40 4.77
N ALA A 143 -2.03 -0.58 5.77
CA ALA A 143 -3.04 0.23 6.45
C ALA A 143 -2.48 1.57 6.92
N GLU A 144 -3.29 2.62 6.81
CA GLU A 144 -2.87 3.96 7.21
C GLU A 144 -4.02 4.81 7.74
N ILE A 145 -3.71 5.64 8.75
CA ILE A 145 -4.49 6.79 9.17
C ILE A 145 -3.62 8.05 9.02
N LEU A 146 -3.39 8.45 7.76
CA LEU A 146 -2.52 9.60 7.46
C LEU A 146 -3.18 10.94 7.76
N SER A 147 -4.51 10.98 7.85
CA SER A 147 -5.25 12.19 8.23
C SER A 147 -4.84 12.76 9.57
N ARG A 148 -4.21 11.96 10.45
CA ARG A 148 -3.67 12.38 11.75
C ARG A 148 -2.22 12.86 11.68
N LEU A 149 -1.56 12.64 10.56
CA LEU A 149 -0.14 12.96 10.35
C LEU A 149 0.07 14.10 9.35
N VAL A 150 -0.99 14.63 8.74
CA VAL A 150 -0.92 15.79 7.85
C VAL A 150 -1.14 17.09 8.62
N ASN A 151 -0.46 18.15 8.19
CA ASN A 151 -0.78 19.51 8.61
C ASN A 151 -1.95 20.03 7.77
N TRP A 152 -3.12 20.15 8.36
CA TRP A 152 -4.34 20.62 7.68
C TRP A 152 -4.27 22.10 7.24
N GLN A 153 -3.23 22.83 7.60
CA GLN A 153 -2.95 24.19 7.14
C GLN A 153 -1.95 24.23 5.97
N ASP A 154 -1.33 23.08 5.64
CA ASP A 154 -0.42 22.97 4.51
C ASP A 154 -1.12 22.32 3.31
N ARG A 155 -1.56 23.17 2.36
CA ARG A 155 -2.24 22.67 1.15
C ARG A 155 -1.38 21.76 0.27
N SER A 156 -0.07 21.77 0.42
CA SER A 156 0.82 20.93 -0.39
C SER A 156 0.73 19.45 -0.04
N THR A 157 0.28 19.15 1.18
CA THR A 157 0.18 17.78 1.70
C THR A 157 -1.25 17.39 2.06
N CYS A 158 -2.06 18.25 2.71
CA CYS A 158 -3.39 17.91 3.20
C CYS A 158 -4.39 17.52 2.11
N ILE A 159 -4.18 17.98 0.88
CA ILE A 159 -5.04 17.67 -0.27
C ILE A 159 -4.83 16.25 -0.82
N LEU A 160 -3.73 15.56 -0.43
CA LEU A 160 -3.31 14.31 -1.03
C LEU A 160 -3.83 13.08 -0.29
N PHE A 161 -3.63 13.06 1.04
CA PHE A 161 -3.70 11.85 1.83
C PHE A 161 -5.11 11.50 2.28
N GLY A 162 -5.38 10.19 2.31
CA GLY A 162 -6.57 9.59 2.88
C GLY A 162 -6.21 8.38 3.74
N ASP A 163 -7.22 7.83 4.41
CA ASP A 163 -7.12 6.70 5.34
C ASP A 163 -7.75 5.45 4.72
N GLY A 164 -7.22 4.27 5.06
CA GLY A 164 -7.75 3.00 4.60
C GLY A 164 -6.84 1.82 4.90
N ALA A 165 -7.34 0.64 4.58
CA ALA A 165 -6.59 -0.62 4.67
C ALA A 165 -6.91 -1.53 3.49
N GLY A 166 -5.88 -2.22 2.98
CA GLY A 166 -6.01 -3.28 1.99
C GLY A 166 -5.29 -4.53 2.49
N ALA A 167 -5.95 -5.68 2.45
CA ALA A 167 -5.46 -6.94 2.97
C ALA A 167 -5.41 -8.03 1.90
N ALA A 168 -4.51 -9.01 2.07
CA ALA A 168 -4.57 -10.26 1.34
C ALA A 168 -4.09 -11.42 2.21
N VAL A 169 -4.61 -12.61 1.91
CA VAL A 169 -4.10 -13.87 2.47
C VAL A 169 -3.16 -14.50 1.45
N ILE A 170 -1.94 -14.76 1.86
CA ILE A 170 -0.93 -15.45 1.05
C ILE A 170 -0.86 -16.91 1.49
N GLY A 171 -0.91 -17.81 0.54
CA GLY A 171 -0.79 -19.24 0.78
C GLY A 171 -0.23 -19.99 -0.41
N LYS A 172 -0.17 -21.33 -0.28
CA LYS A 172 0.29 -22.19 -1.38
C LYS A 172 -0.73 -22.16 -2.53
N VAL A 173 -0.22 -22.07 -3.74
CA VAL A 173 -0.99 -22.12 -5.00
C VAL A 173 -0.43 -23.20 -5.93
N GLU A 174 -1.10 -23.44 -7.05
CA GLU A 174 -0.64 -24.36 -8.09
C GLU A 174 0.73 -23.92 -8.67
N ASP A 175 1.51 -24.89 -9.11
CA ASP A 175 2.82 -24.61 -9.69
C ASP A 175 2.71 -23.75 -10.96
N GLY A 176 3.57 -22.73 -11.04
CA GLY A 176 3.52 -21.74 -12.11
C GLY A 176 2.55 -20.57 -11.88
N TYR A 177 1.84 -20.56 -10.76
CA TYR A 177 0.99 -19.45 -10.32
C TYR A 177 1.57 -18.71 -9.09
N GLY A 178 0.93 -17.64 -8.68
CA GLY A 178 1.34 -16.79 -7.56
C GLY A 178 2.49 -15.85 -7.91
N LEU A 179 3.30 -15.50 -6.93
CA LEU A 179 4.43 -14.58 -7.09
C LEU A 179 5.54 -15.23 -7.94
N LEU A 180 5.75 -14.72 -9.16
CA LEU A 180 6.79 -15.19 -10.09
C LEU A 180 8.12 -14.50 -9.83
N ALA A 181 8.11 -13.19 -9.65
CA ALA A 181 9.30 -12.39 -9.39
C ALA A 181 8.96 -11.16 -8.56
N SER A 182 9.97 -10.69 -7.82
CA SER A 182 9.91 -9.46 -7.03
C SER A 182 11.25 -8.72 -7.13
N ASP A 183 11.20 -7.39 -7.17
CA ASP A 183 12.37 -6.51 -7.05
C ASP A 183 12.07 -5.41 -6.05
N LEU A 184 12.85 -5.34 -4.97
CA LEU A 184 12.73 -4.37 -3.90
C LEU A 184 14.01 -3.55 -3.83
N GLY A 185 13.88 -2.25 -3.55
CA GLY A 185 15.04 -1.38 -3.45
C GLY A 185 14.81 -0.17 -2.55
N SER A 186 15.90 0.46 -2.13
CA SER A 186 15.87 1.64 -1.27
C SER A 186 17.04 2.58 -1.54
N ASP A 187 16.83 3.87 -1.23
CA ASP A 187 17.87 4.91 -1.21
C ASP A 187 17.67 5.82 0.01
N GLY A 188 18.35 5.51 1.09
CA GLY A 188 18.28 6.26 2.35
C GLY A 188 18.89 7.67 2.24
N SER A 189 19.71 7.97 1.23
CA SER A 189 20.30 9.29 1.05
C SER A 189 19.25 10.37 0.74
N LEU A 190 18.10 9.96 0.20
CA LEU A 190 16.97 10.83 -0.16
C LEU A 190 15.87 10.85 0.90
N GLY A 191 16.07 10.24 2.07
CA GLY A 191 15.01 10.10 3.10
C GLY A 191 14.39 11.43 3.55
N LYS A 192 15.12 12.54 3.45
CA LYS A 192 14.64 13.86 3.87
C LYS A 192 13.57 14.47 2.95
N ILE A 193 13.47 14.04 1.69
CA ILE A 193 12.48 14.63 0.75
C ILE A 193 11.05 14.15 1.00
N LEU A 194 10.87 13.07 1.78
CA LEU A 194 9.58 12.57 2.20
C LEU A 194 9.73 11.90 3.57
N ASN A 195 9.37 12.58 4.65
CA ASN A 195 9.51 12.08 6.00
C ASN A 195 8.54 12.77 6.99
N ILE A 196 8.55 12.32 8.23
CA ILE A 196 8.02 13.03 9.40
C ILE A 196 9.24 13.32 10.28
N PRO A 197 9.71 14.58 10.32
CA PRO A 197 11.01 14.89 10.94
C PRO A 197 11.09 14.57 12.43
N ALA A 198 10.05 14.93 13.20
CA ALA A 198 10.03 14.80 14.65
C ALA A 198 8.97 13.78 15.10
N SER A 199 9.33 12.50 15.06
CA SER A 199 8.45 11.42 15.52
C SER A 199 9.22 10.22 16.07
N GLY A 200 10.53 10.30 16.07
CA GLY A 200 11.41 9.19 16.45
C GLY A 200 12.57 9.64 17.34
N VAL A 201 13.53 8.72 17.54
CA VAL A 201 14.68 8.94 18.42
C VAL A 201 15.62 10.03 17.90
N ALA A 202 15.75 10.18 16.57
CA ALA A 202 16.61 11.20 15.95
C ALA A 202 16.14 12.62 16.27
N GLU A 203 14.83 12.82 16.33
CA GLU A 203 14.21 14.08 16.75
C GLU A 203 12.92 13.74 17.54
N PRO A 204 13.01 13.70 18.87
CA PRO A 204 11.83 13.43 19.71
C PRO A 204 10.79 14.55 19.62
N VAL A 205 9.52 14.20 19.86
CA VAL A 205 8.43 15.17 19.92
C VAL A 205 8.64 16.12 21.11
N THR A 206 8.75 17.42 20.83
CA THR A 206 8.88 18.50 21.78
C THR A 206 7.87 19.60 21.46
N HIS A 207 7.60 20.53 22.39
CA HIS A 207 6.77 21.70 22.09
C HIS A 207 7.27 22.46 20.86
N ARG A 208 8.59 22.66 20.74
CA ARG A 208 9.21 23.30 19.58
C ARG A 208 8.93 22.54 18.28
N ALA A 209 8.97 21.21 18.28
CA ALA A 209 8.66 20.40 17.11
C ALA A 209 7.17 20.51 16.74
N ILE A 210 6.28 20.58 17.71
CA ILE A 210 4.84 20.79 17.51
C ILE A 210 4.60 22.18 16.89
N ASP A 211 5.12 23.23 17.52
CA ASP A 211 4.94 24.62 17.10
C ASP A 211 5.49 24.90 15.68
N SER A 212 6.56 24.19 15.30
CA SER A 212 7.17 24.30 13.97
C SER A 212 6.59 23.34 12.92
N GLY A 213 5.57 22.54 13.28
CA GLY A 213 4.92 21.60 12.37
C GLY A 213 5.76 20.38 11.97
N ARG A 214 6.90 20.13 12.66
CA ARG A 214 7.83 19.03 12.31
C ARG A 214 7.32 17.63 12.69
N ILE A 215 6.18 17.58 13.39
CA ILE A 215 5.45 16.33 13.68
C ILE A 215 4.58 15.84 12.52
N TYR A 216 4.48 16.60 11.44
CA TYR A 216 3.65 16.29 10.28
C TYR A 216 4.49 15.81 9.10
N ILE A 217 3.83 15.19 8.13
CA ILE A 217 4.42 14.76 6.88
C ILE A 217 5.02 15.96 6.14
N HIS A 218 6.30 15.87 5.82
CA HIS A 218 7.01 16.79 4.95
C HIS A 218 7.29 16.12 3.61
N MET A 219 7.06 16.85 2.50
CA MET A 219 7.24 16.31 1.15
C MET A 219 7.74 17.37 0.16
N GLU A 220 8.86 17.08 -0.47
CA GLU A 220 9.37 17.83 -1.62
C GLU A 220 8.77 17.26 -2.91
N GLY A 221 7.53 17.65 -3.21
CA GLY A 221 6.69 17.05 -4.27
C GLY A 221 7.37 16.85 -5.63
N PRO A 222 8.07 17.85 -6.22
CA PRO A 222 8.75 17.69 -7.49
C PRO A 222 9.85 16.62 -7.48
N GLU A 223 10.63 16.52 -6.41
CA GLU A 223 11.71 15.52 -6.30
C GLU A 223 11.13 14.12 -6.07
N VAL A 224 10.10 14.00 -5.23
CA VAL A 224 9.36 12.75 -5.01
C VAL A 224 8.74 12.27 -6.34
N PHE A 225 8.14 13.16 -7.14
CA PHE A 225 7.57 12.82 -8.46
C PHE A 225 8.64 12.22 -9.41
N LYS A 226 9.78 12.89 -9.55
CA LYS A 226 10.88 12.45 -10.43
C LYS A 226 11.41 11.09 -9.99
N ALA A 227 11.64 10.91 -8.68
CA ALA A 227 12.13 9.66 -8.11
C ALA A 227 11.12 8.52 -8.32
N ALA A 228 9.83 8.75 -8.05
CA ALA A 228 8.77 7.76 -8.21
C ALA A 228 8.69 7.23 -9.65
N VAL A 229 8.58 8.13 -10.65
CA VAL A 229 8.50 7.73 -12.07
C VAL A 229 9.74 6.98 -12.53
N ARG A 230 10.92 7.41 -12.05
CA ARG A 230 12.20 6.76 -12.38
C ARG A 230 12.27 5.35 -11.81
N HIS A 231 12.04 5.20 -10.50
CA HIS A 231 12.27 3.93 -9.79
C HIS A 231 11.16 2.92 -10.09
N MET A 232 9.88 3.30 -10.04
CA MET A 232 8.79 2.39 -10.36
C MET A 232 8.89 1.86 -11.80
N GLY A 233 9.20 2.73 -12.77
CA GLY A 233 9.37 2.28 -14.15
C GLY A 233 10.58 1.35 -14.35
N ALA A 234 11.70 1.60 -13.67
CA ALA A 234 12.91 0.79 -13.79
C ALA A 234 12.75 -0.58 -13.09
N THR A 235 12.21 -0.59 -11.86
CA THR A 235 11.97 -1.83 -11.11
C THR A 235 10.94 -2.72 -11.82
N THR A 236 9.87 -2.13 -12.40
CA THR A 236 8.89 -2.89 -13.19
C THR A 236 9.55 -3.64 -14.34
N LEU A 237 10.33 -2.95 -15.18
CA LEU A 237 11.02 -3.61 -16.32
C LEU A 237 11.99 -4.71 -15.86
N LYS A 238 12.69 -4.48 -14.75
CA LYS A 238 13.61 -5.47 -14.15
C LYS A 238 12.85 -6.71 -13.66
N THR A 239 11.71 -6.51 -12.99
CA THR A 239 10.90 -7.60 -12.44
C THR A 239 10.21 -8.40 -13.53
N LEU A 240 9.68 -7.75 -14.60
CA LEU A 240 9.12 -8.44 -15.77
C LEU A 240 10.18 -9.36 -16.41
N LYS A 241 11.40 -8.86 -16.61
CA LYS A 241 12.50 -9.67 -17.13
C LYS A 241 12.82 -10.87 -16.24
N ALA A 242 12.82 -10.68 -14.92
CA ALA A 242 13.05 -11.78 -13.97
C ALA A 242 11.92 -12.81 -13.96
N ALA A 243 10.67 -12.37 -14.20
CA ALA A 243 9.51 -13.24 -14.36
C ALA A 243 9.46 -13.96 -15.73
N GLY A 244 10.33 -13.61 -16.67
CA GLY A 244 10.36 -14.21 -18.02
C GLY A 244 9.21 -13.74 -18.92
N ILE A 245 8.58 -12.59 -18.61
CA ILE A 245 7.50 -11.99 -19.40
C ILE A 245 7.87 -10.59 -19.89
N THR A 246 7.10 -10.08 -20.80
CA THR A 246 7.24 -8.74 -21.36
C THR A 246 6.11 -7.81 -20.88
N LYS A 247 6.18 -6.54 -21.20
CA LYS A 247 5.11 -5.57 -20.84
C LYS A 247 3.81 -5.81 -21.62
N GLU A 248 3.90 -6.47 -22.78
CA GLU A 248 2.77 -6.84 -23.63
C GLU A 248 1.95 -7.98 -23.02
N ASP A 249 2.53 -8.76 -22.09
CA ASP A 249 1.85 -9.86 -21.39
C ASP A 249 1.06 -9.38 -20.17
N ILE A 250 1.23 -8.12 -19.74
CA ILE A 250 0.55 -7.58 -18.54
C ILE A 250 -0.95 -7.46 -18.80
N ASN A 251 -1.75 -8.18 -18.02
CA ASN A 251 -3.22 -8.08 -18.06
C ASN A 251 -3.74 -7.00 -17.10
N MET A 252 -3.09 -6.83 -15.94
CA MET A 252 -3.46 -5.82 -14.95
C MET A 252 -2.24 -5.19 -14.29
N PHE A 253 -2.16 -3.88 -14.34
CA PHE A 253 -1.11 -3.07 -13.71
C PHE A 253 -1.71 -2.19 -12.61
N ILE A 254 -1.27 -2.41 -11.39
CA ILE A 254 -1.72 -1.68 -10.20
C ILE A 254 -0.51 -0.98 -9.58
N ALA A 255 -0.41 0.31 -9.83
CA ALA A 255 0.60 1.16 -9.19
C ALA A 255 0.08 1.69 -7.85
N HIS A 256 0.98 2.05 -6.95
CA HIS A 256 0.64 2.88 -5.79
C HIS A 256 -0.17 4.10 -6.22
N GLN A 257 -1.31 4.31 -5.57
CA GLN A 257 -2.31 5.34 -5.89
C GLN A 257 -1.96 6.68 -5.20
N ALA A 258 -0.79 7.24 -5.50
CA ALA A 258 -0.34 8.49 -4.91
C ALA A 258 -0.94 9.72 -5.59
N ASN A 259 -0.96 9.67 -6.92
CA ASN A 259 -1.28 10.79 -7.80
C ASN A 259 -1.47 10.26 -9.22
N ASN A 260 -2.57 10.62 -9.87
CA ASN A 260 -2.87 10.14 -11.22
C ASN A 260 -1.77 10.50 -12.24
N ARG A 261 -1.11 11.67 -12.08
CA ARG A 261 -0.02 12.08 -12.98
C ARG A 261 1.19 11.13 -12.90
N ILE A 262 1.49 10.59 -11.71
CA ILE A 262 2.56 9.59 -11.54
C ILE A 262 2.15 8.30 -12.24
N ILE A 263 0.93 7.82 -12.02
CA ILE A 263 0.39 6.59 -12.62
C ILE A 263 0.44 6.69 -14.14
N GLN A 264 -0.05 7.78 -14.71
CA GLN A 264 -0.04 8.03 -16.15
C GLN A 264 1.38 8.13 -16.73
N ALA A 265 2.32 8.75 -16.00
CA ALA A 265 3.70 8.85 -16.44
C ALA A 265 4.39 7.47 -16.51
N ILE A 266 4.10 6.58 -15.55
CA ILE A 266 4.62 5.21 -15.54
C ILE A 266 3.99 4.40 -16.67
N ALA A 267 2.67 4.49 -16.85
CA ALA A 267 1.96 3.82 -17.93
C ALA A 267 2.49 4.21 -19.32
N LYS A 268 2.69 5.51 -19.54
CA LYS A 268 3.29 6.01 -20.78
C LYS A 268 4.70 5.47 -20.99
N ARG A 269 5.51 5.40 -19.94
CA ARG A 269 6.87 4.85 -20.00
C ARG A 269 6.90 3.37 -20.35
N LEU A 270 5.92 2.60 -19.87
CA LEU A 270 5.76 1.18 -20.15
C LEU A 270 4.96 0.92 -21.42
N ALA A 271 4.37 1.95 -22.02
CA ALA A 271 3.45 1.87 -23.17
C ALA A 271 2.27 0.92 -22.91
N LEU A 272 1.72 0.96 -21.69
CA LEU A 272 0.59 0.13 -21.30
C LEU A 272 -0.73 0.68 -21.86
N PRO A 273 -1.64 -0.19 -22.33
CA PRO A 273 -3.01 0.19 -22.65
C PRO A 273 -3.74 0.73 -21.41
N GLU A 274 -4.67 1.65 -21.62
CA GLU A 274 -5.39 2.28 -20.49
C GLU A 274 -6.27 1.30 -19.72
N ASP A 275 -6.87 0.33 -20.39
CA ASP A 275 -7.71 -0.72 -19.82
C ASP A 275 -6.92 -1.77 -19.01
N HIS A 276 -5.60 -1.86 -19.21
CA HIS A 276 -4.72 -2.69 -18.39
C HIS A 276 -4.30 -2.01 -17.07
N MET A 277 -4.66 -0.75 -16.88
CA MET A 277 -4.35 -0.02 -15.65
C MET A 277 -5.57 0.12 -14.75
N TYR A 278 -5.30 0.16 -13.44
CA TYR A 278 -6.33 0.49 -12.47
C TYR A 278 -6.02 1.78 -11.72
N VAL A 279 -7.02 2.65 -11.65
CA VAL A 279 -6.91 3.95 -10.99
C VAL A 279 -8.15 4.15 -10.11
N ASN A 280 -7.92 4.37 -8.81
CA ASN A 280 -8.95 4.70 -7.84
C ASN A 280 -8.55 5.87 -6.91
N VAL A 281 -7.40 6.50 -7.18
CA VAL A 281 -6.89 7.65 -6.41
C VAL A 281 -7.89 8.81 -6.34
N ASN A 282 -8.76 8.94 -7.33
CA ASN A 282 -9.81 9.96 -7.35
C ASN A 282 -10.79 9.83 -6.17
N ARG A 283 -11.07 8.62 -5.71
CA ARG A 283 -12.04 8.33 -4.63
C ARG A 283 -11.39 8.24 -3.24
N TYR A 284 -10.19 7.65 -3.16
CA TYR A 284 -9.54 7.36 -1.89
C TYR A 284 -8.44 8.34 -1.51
N GLY A 285 -7.95 9.14 -2.47
CA GLY A 285 -6.71 9.88 -2.29
C GLY A 285 -5.50 8.95 -2.16
N ASN A 286 -4.42 9.46 -1.63
CA ASN A 286 -3.22 8.69 -1.34
C ASN A 286 -3.34 8.01 0.04
N THR A 287 -3.64 6.74 0.07
CA THR A 287 -3.69 5.91 1.29
C THR A 287 -2.38 5.16 1.56
N SER A 288 -1.25 5.64 1.03
CA SER A 288 0.10 5.09 1.24
C SER A 288 0.16 3.56 1.06
N ALA A 289 0.60 2.81 2.08
CA ALA A 289 0.74 1.35 2.02
C ALA A 289 -0.59 0.62 1.74
N ALA A 290 -1.74 1.18 2.09
CA ALA A 290 -3.04 0.57 1.83
C ALA A 290 -3.45 0.60 0.34
N SER A 291 -2.92 1.55 -0.44
CA SER A 291 -3.47 1.93 -1.73
C SER A 291 -3.46 0.82 -2.77
N VAL A 292 -2.37 0.03 -2.83
CA VAL A 292 -2.26 -1.10 -3.77
C VAL A 292 -3.21 -2.23 -3.38
N GLY A 293 -3.32 -2.52 -2.07
CA GLY A 293 -4.23 -3.57 -1.55
C GLY A 293 -5.70 -3.22 -1.79
N ILE A 294 -6.10 -1.95 -1.58
CA ILE A 294 -7.45 -1.46 -1.89
C ILE A 294 -7.74 -1.60 -3.39
N ALA A 295 -6.82 -1.14 -4.23
CA ALA A 295 -6.97 -1.22 -5.68
C ALA A 295 -7.05 -2.66 -6.18
N LEU A 296 -6.24 -3.55 -5.61
CA LEU A 296 -6.23 -4.97 -5.94
C LEU A 296 -7.58 -5.65 -5.59
N ASP A 297 -8.10 -5.41 -4.38
CA ASP A 297 -9.39 -6.00 -3.98
C ASP A 297 -10.54 -5.51 -4.88
N GLU A 298 -10.58 -4.22 -5.23
CA GLU A 298 -11.58 -3.70 -6.16
C GLU A 298 -11.51 -4.36 -7.54
N VAL A 299 -10.30 -4.54 -8.08
CA VAL A 299 -10.07 -5.19 -9.37
C VAL A 299 -10.50 -6.65 -9.36
N VAL A 300 -10.17 -7.38 -8.29
CA VAL A 300 -10.54 -8.80 -8.10
C VAL A 300 -12.05 -8.94 -7.98
N ARG A 301 -12.70 -8.16 -7.11
CA ARG A 301 -14.16 -8.20 -6.93
C ARG A 301 -14.94 -7.76 -8.17
N ALA A 302 -14.37 -6.87 -8.98
CA ALA A 302 -14.95 -6.48 -10.26
C ALA A 302 -14.76 -7.53 -11.38
N GLY A 303 -14.06 -8.65 -11.11
CA GLY A 303 -13.79 -9.71 -12.08
C GLY A 303 -12.88 -9.25 -13.24
N ARG A 304 -12.08 -8.20 -13.02
CA ARG A 304 -11.15 -7.67 -14.02
C ARG A 304 -9.85 -8.45 -14.11
N VAL A 305 -9.56 -9.30 -13.13
CA VAL A 305 -8.45 -10.24 -13.12
C VAL A 305 -9.01 -11.64 -13.18
N LYS A 306 -8.49 -12.46 -14.09
CA LYS A 306 -8.93 -13.83 -14.36
C LYS A 306 -7.80 -14.81 -14.10
N HIS A 307 -8.15 -16.08 -13.92
CA HIS A 307 -7.19 -17.17 -13.82
C HIS A 307 -6.24 -17.16 -15.03
N GLY A 308 -4.94 -17.16 -14.73
CA GLY A 308 -3.86 -17.12 -15.74
C GLY A 308 -3.33 -15.73 -16.07
N ASP A 309 -4.02 -14.66 -15.67
CA ASP A 309 -3.60 -13.29 -15.94
C ASP A 309 -2.29 -12.92 -15.22
N TYR A 310 -1.49 -12.11 -15.87
CA TYR A 310 -0.32 -11.49 -15.23
C TYR A 310 -0.71 -10.16 -14.58
N VAL A 311 -0.58 -10.13 -13.26
CA VAL A 311 -0.85 -8.94 -12.42
C VAL A 311 0.47 -8.36 -11.95
N VAL A 312 0.68 -7.08 -12.18
CA VAL A 312 1.87 -6.33 -11.75
C VAL A 312 1.48 -5.33 -10.69
N LEU A 313 2.08 -5.45 -9.51
CA LEU A 313 1.95 -4.51 -8.41
C LEU A 313 3.25 -3.71 -8.29
N THR A 314 3.18 -2.37 -8.21
CA THR A 314 4.38 -1.55 -8.03
C THR A 314 4.13 -0.39 -7.09
N GLY A 315 5.13 -0.04 -6.30
CA GLY A 315 5.05 1.03 -5.30
C GLY A 315 6.34 1.79 -5.13
N PHE A 316 6.21 3.01 -4.60
CA PHE A 316 7.30 3.89 -4.24
C PHE A 316 6.87 4.71 -3.01
N GLY A 317 7.78 4.94 -2.07
CA GLY A 317 7.45 5.65 -0.84
C GLY A 317 8.65 6.23 -0.09
N ALA A 318 8.32 6.73 1.10
CA ALA A 318 9.30 7.24 2.03
C ALA A 318 10.38 6.20 2.35
N GLY A 319 11.63 6.70 2.47
CA GLY A 319 12.79 5.88 2.71
C GLY A 319 14.04 6.45 1.99
N LEU A 320 14.12 6.67 0.67
CA LEU A 320 13.11 6.21 -0.27
C LEU A 320 13.11 4.69 -0.41
N THR A 321 11.95 4.14 -0.67
CA THR A 321 11.77 2.72 -0.95
C THR A 321 10.95 2.53 -2.22
N TRP A 322 11.15 1.42 -2.92
CA TRP A 322 10.35 1.04 -4.08
C TRP A 322 10.30 -0.47 -4.22
N GLY A 323 9.31 -0.95 -4.95
CA GLY A 323 9.19 -2.36 -5.25
C GLY A 323 8.26 -2.63 -6.40
N CYS A 324 8.41 -3.83 -6.97
CA CYS A 324 7.52 -4.38 -7.98
C CYS A 324 7.40 -5.89 -7.77
N ASP A 325 6.17 -6.40 -7.81
CA ASP A 325 5.84 -7.81 -7.80
C ASP A 325 5.12 -8.16 -9.10
N VAL A 326 5.53 -9.26 -9.72
CA VAL A 326 4.86 -9.86 -10.87
C VAL A 326 4.26 -11.17 -10.44
N MET A 327 2.95 -11.31 -10.61
CA MET A 327 2.20 -12.49 -10.22
C MET A 327 1.44 -13.06 -11.41
N ARG A 328 1.30 -14.39 -11.46
CA ARG A 328 0.32 -15.06 -12.29
C ARG A 328 -0.88 -15.41 -11.42
N TRP A 329 -2.04 -14.86 -11.76
CA TRP A 329 -3.25 -14.99 -10.95
C TRP A 329 -3.84 -16.39 -11.05
N MET A 330 -4.25 -16.96 -9.89
CA MET A 330 -4.89 -18.27 -9.82
C MET A 330 -6.40 -18.15 -9.84
#